data_b1b31a13bdd57ead1abe72bf106842f5
#
_entry.id   b1b31a13bdd57ead1abe72bf106842f5
#
_cell.length_a   1.000
_cell.length_b   1.000
_cell.length_c   1.000
_cell.angle_alpha   90.00
_cell.angle_beta   90.00
_cell.angle_gamma   90.00
#
_symmetry.space_group_name_H-M   'P 1'
#
loop_
_entity.id
_entity.type
_entity.pdbx_description
1 polymer ?
#
loop_
_entity_poly.entity_id
_entity_poly.type
_entity_poly.pdbx_seq_one_letter_code
_entity_poly.pdbx_strand_id
1 'polypeptide(L)'
;MNMLEKIQSQLEHLSKSERKVAEVILASPDNAIHSSIAALALEANVSEPTVNRFCRSMDTRGFPDFKLHLAQSLANGTPYVNRNVNEDDSVESYTGKIFESAMATLDHVHHSLDKSAINRAVDLLTQAKKIAFFGLGSSAAVAHDAMNKFFRFNVPVVYSDDIVLQRMSCMNCSDGDVVVLISHTGRTKNLVELAQLARENDAMVIALTSAGTPLAREATLAITLDVPEDTDIYMPMVSRLAQLTVIDVLATGFTLRRGAKFRDNLKRVKEALKESRFDKQLLNLSDDR
;
A
#
# COMPACT_ATOMS: atom_id res chain seq x y z
N MET A 1 1.30 -30.93 -1.06
CA MET A 1 2.47 -30.60 -0.21
C MET A 1 3.20 -29.48 -0.90
N ASN A 2 3.25 -28.31 -0.28
CA ASN A 2 3.95 -27.16 -0.88
C ASN A 2 5.47 -27.35 -0.78
N MET A 3 6.26 -26.57 -1.54
CA MET A 3 7.71 -26.75 -1.60
C MET A 3 8.39 -26.55 -0.23
N LEU A 4 7.91 -25.63 0.60
CA LEU A 4 8.46 -25.40 1.94
C LEU A 4 8.20 -26.56 2.89
N GLU A 5 6.98 -27.11 2.88
CA GLU A 5 6.64 -28.32 3.64
C GLU A 5 7.48 -29.51 3.19
N LYS A 6 7.72 -29.64 1.87
CA LYS A 6 8.57 -30.68 1.30
C LYS A 6 10.02 -30.55 1.79
N ILE A 7 10.59 -29.32 1.75
CA ILE A 7 11.93 -29.07 2.27
C ILE A 7 12.00 -29.44 3.75
N GLN A 8 11.01 -29.02 4.54
CA GLN A 8 10.99 -29.25 5.97
C GLN A 8 10.87 -30.74 6.33
N SER A 9 10.03 -31.49 5.62
CA SER A 9 9.88 -32.94 5.82
C SER A 9 11.10 -33.76 5.40
N GLN A 10 11.93 -33.25 4.51
CA GLN A 10 13.11 -33.94 4.01
C GLN A 10 14.44 -33.51 4.69
N LEU A 11 14.41 -32.52 5.59
CA LEU A 11 15.61 -31.98 6.24
C LEU A 11 16.55 -33.04 6.81
N GLU A 12 16.01 -34.09 7.46
CA GLU A 12 16.77 -35.15 8.07
C GLU A 12 17.43 -36.10 7.06
N HIS A 13 16.88 -36.16 5.85
CA HIS A 13 17.37 -37.07 4.79
C HIS A 13 18.38 -36.38 3.86
N LEU A 14 18.51 -35.05 3.94
CA LEU A 14 19.45 -34.27 3.15
C LEU A 14 20.91 -34.49 3.61
N SER A 15 21.84 -34.46 2.65
CA SER A 15 23.28 -34.39 2.96
C SER A 15 23.59 -33.08 3.70
N LYS A 16 24.74 -33.06 4.43
CA LYS A 16 25.17 -31.88 5.21
C LYS A 16 25.21 -30.57 4.35
N SER A 17 25.61 -30.72 3.09
CA SER A 17 25.71 -29.55 2.19
C SER A 17 24.34 -29.11 1.66
N GLU A 18 23.43 -30.06 1.37
CA GLU A 18 22.07 -29.74 0.94
C GLU A 18 21.23 -29.17 2.07
N ARG A 19 21.45 -29.64 3.31
CA ARG A 19 20.79 -29.08 4.49
C ARG A 19 21.11 -27.59 4.69
N LYS A 20 22.34 -27.16 4.46
CA LYS A 20 22.70 -25.72 4.50
C LYS A 20 21.90 -24.91 3.50
N VAL A 21 21.68 -25.42 2.27
CA VAL A 21 20.84 -24.78 1.27
C VAL A 21 19.40 -24.70 1.74
N ALA A 22 18.87 -25.80 2.29
CA ALA A 22 17.53 -25.86 2.86
C ALA A 22 17.33 -24.84 3.99
N GLU A 23 18.28 -24.73 4.91
CA GLU A 23 18.24 -23.82 6.05
C GLU A 23 18.19 -22.34 5.59
N VAL A 24 19.02 -21.97 4.62
CA VAL A 24 19.01 -20.61 4.03
C VAL A 24 17.65 -20.31 3.37
N ILE A 25 17.12 -21.25 2.59
CA ILE A 25 15.81 -21.09 1.92
C ILE A 25 14.68 -20.99 2.95
N LEU A 26 14.67 -21.83 3.97
CA LEU A 26 13.66 -21.81 5.02
C LEU A 26 13.74 -20.56 5.90
N ALA A 27 14.94 -20.01 6.12
CA ALA A 27 15.13 -18.77 6.87
C ALA A 27 14.63 -17.54 6.10
N SER A 28 14.72 -17.53 4.76
CA SER A 28 14.32 -16.38 3.95
C SER A 28 13.83 -16.81 2.55
N PRO A 29 12.64 -17.44 2.47
CA PRO A 29 12.14 -18.00 1.23
C PRO A 29 11.89 -16.94 0.12
N ASP A 30 11.43 -15.76 0.49
CA ASP A 30 11.22 -14.64 -0.44
C ASP A 30 12.56 -14.19 -1.06
N ASN A 31 13.64 -14.11 -0.30
CA ASN A 31 14.96 -13.80 -0.85
C ASN A 31 15.44 -14.91 -1.80
N ALA A 32 15.17 -16.17 -1.48
CA ALA A 32 15.61 -17.30 -2.27
C ALA A 32 15.00 -17.29 -3.69
N ILE A 33 13.74 -16.87 -3.88
CA ILE A 33 13.12 -16.76 -5.22
C ILE A 33 13.72 -15.62 -6.06
N HIS A 34 14.29 -14.60 -5.43
CA HIS A 34 14.92 -13.48 -6.14
C HIS A 34 16.43 -13.66 -6.33
N SER A 35 17.06 -14.57 -5.60
CA SER A 35 18.49 -14.83 -5.66
C SER A 35 18.92 -15.53 -6.95
N SER A 36 20.14 -15.28 -7.41
CA SER A 36 20.83 -16.14 -8.40
C SER A 36 21.33 -17.42 -7.74
N ILE A 37 21.61 -18.46 -8.55
CA ILE A 37 22.18 -19.71 -8.01
C ILE A 37 23.53 -19.44 -7.33
N ALA A 38 24.33 -18.52 -7.87
CA ALA A 38 25.62 -18.13 -7.31
C ALA A 38 25.45 -17.43 -5.95
N ALA A 39 24.45 -16.52 -5.83
CA ALA A 39 24.16 -15.81 -4.58
C ALA A 39 23.68 -16.79 -3.48
N LEU A 40 22.78 -17.71 -3.82
CA LEU A 40 22.27 -18.70 -2.88
C LEU A 40 23.39 -19.69 -2.45
N ALA A 41 24.26 -20.09 -3.38
CA ALA A 41 25.42 -20.95 -3.10
C ALA A 41 26.40 -20.26 -2.12
N LEU A 42 26.67 -18.97 -2.34
CA LEU A 42 27.53 -18.16 -1.49
C LEU A 42 26.94 -18.05 -0.07
N GLU A 43 25.66 -17.72 0.05
CA GLU A 43 24.97 -17.57 1.34
C GLU A 43 24.92 -18.88 2.12
N ALA A 44 24.66 -20.00 1.45
CA ALA A 44 24.67 -21.33 2.05
C ALA A 44 26.09 -21.89 2.27
N ASN A 45 27.13 -21.19 1.85
CA ASN A 45 28.53 -21.63 1.88
C ASN A 45 28.72 -23.02 1.26
N VAL A 46 28.26 -23.18 0.02
CA VAL A 46 28.33 -24.38 -0.80
C VAL A 46 28.68 -24.03 -2.26
N SER A 47 28.88 -25.04 -3.13
CA SER A 47 29.04 -24.82 -4.56
C SER A 47 27.71 -24.77 -5.30
N GLU A 48 27.64 -24.08 -6.46
CA GLU A 48 26.44 -24.05 -7.32
C GLU A 48 25.95 -25.47 -7.74
N PRO A 49 26.85 -26.44 -8.07
CA PRO A 49 26.43 -27.83 -8.28
C PRO A 49 25.71 -28.46 -7.08
N THR A 50 26.03 -28.05 -5.85
CA THR A 50 25.35 -28.51 -4.65
C THR A 50 23.92 -27.96 -4.57
N VAL A 51 23.72 -26.67 -4.92
CA VAL A 51 22.39 -26.06 -5.03
C VAL A 51 21.55 -26.78 -6.08
N ASN A 52 22.13 -27.10 -7.25
CA ASN A 52 21.41 -27.85 -8.28
C ASN A 52 21.05 -29.29 -7.86
N ARG A 53 21.91 -29.97 -7.10
CA ARG A 53 21.57 -31.30 -6.53
C ARG A 53 20.41 -31.18 -5.53
N PHE A 54 20.47 -30.23 -4.62
CA PHE A 54 19.37 -29.92 -3.71
C PHE A 54 18.06 -29.69 -4.45
N CYS A 55 18.06 -28.89 -5.52
CA CYS A 55 16.86 -28.68 -6.32
C CYS A 55 16.32 -30.00 -6.92
N ARG A 56 17.20 -30.89 -7.37
CA ARG A 56 16.79 -32.19 -7.92
C ARG A 56 16.29 -33.14 -6.82
N SER A 57 16.85 -33.12 -5.63
CA SER A 57 16.31 -33.90 -4.49
C SER A 57 14.94 -33.41 -4.02
N MET A 58 14.56 -32.18 -4.41
CA MET A 58 13.19 -31.66 -4.26
C MET A 58 12.28 -31.99 -5.46
N ASP A 59 12.63 -32.95 -6.30
CA ASP A 59 11.89 -33.38 -7.51
C ASP A 59 11.70 -32.26 -8.54
N THR A 60 12.63 -31.34 -8.66
CA THR A 60 12.63 -30.30 -9.68
C THR A 60 13.74 -30.53 -10.70
N ARG A 61 13.58 -29.99 -11.91
CA ARG A 61 14.53 -30.15 -13.03
C ARG A 61 15.85 -29.39 -12.84
N GLY A 62 15.90 -28.48 -11.86
CA GLY A 62 17.06 -27.65 -11.51
C GLY A 62 16.63 -26.35 -10.87
N PHE A 63 17.59 -25.44 -10.65
CA PHE A 63 17.36 -24.22 -9.88
C PHE A 63 16.25 -23.29 -10.46
N PRO A 64 16.11 -23.05 -11.78
CA PRO A 64 15.01 -22.25 -12.30
C PRO A 64 13.62 -22.87 -12.03
N ASP A 65 13.51 -24.19 -12.22
CA ASP A 65 12.27 -24.93 -11.98
C ASP A 65 11.94 -24.96 -10.47
N PHE A 66 12.94 -25.16 -9.63
CA PHE A 66 12.81 -25.07 -8.16
C PHE A 66 12.31 -23.69 -7.73
N LYS A 67 12.89 -22.60 -8.25
CA LYS A 67 12.43 -21.24 -7.95
C LYS A 67 10.97 -21.02 -8.34
N LEU A 68 10.53 -21.56 -9.48
CA LEU A 68 9.13 -21.48 -9.91
C LEU A 68 8.21 -22.19 -8.90
N HIS A 69 8.55 -23.42 -8.49
CA HIS A 69 7.76 -24.17 -7.49
C HIS A 69 7.81 -23.55 -6.11
N LEU A 70 8.96 -22.97 -5.71
CA LEU A 70 9.09 -22.23 -4.47
C LEU A 70 8.23 -20.97 -4.49
N ALA A 71 8.27 -20.20 -5.58
CA ALA A 71 7.42 -19.03 -5.77
C ALA A 71 5.93 -19.40 -5.74
N GLN A 72 5.54 -20.50 -6.40
CA GLN A 72 4.17 -21.04 -6.32
C GLN A 72 3.78 -21.46 -4.89
N SER A 73 4.73 -21.97 -4.11
CA SER A 73 4.50 -22.35 -2.71
C SER A 73 4.42 -21.15 -1.77
N LEU A 74 5.11 -20.07 -2.11
CA LEU A 74 5.03 -18.78 -1.40
C LEU A 74 3.79 -17.99 -1.78
N ALA A 75 3.26 -18.25 -2.98
CA ALA A 75 1.96 -17.75 -3.41
C ALA A 75 0.79 -18.51 -2.74
N ASN A 76 0.99 -19.00 -1.49
CA ASN A 76 -0.05 -19.62 -0.70
C ASN A 76 -1.14 -18.61 -0.38
N GLY A 77 -2.21 -18.66 -1.13
CA GLY A 77 -3.39 -17.85 -0.96
C GLY A 77 -4.38 -18.18 -2.07
N THR A 78 -5.62 -17.84 -1.88
CA THR A 78 -6.63 -17.99 -2.94
C THR A 78 -6.28 -17.00 -4.06
N PRO A 79 -5.89 -17.45 -5.27
CA PRO A 79 -5.56 -16.58 -6.38
C PRO A 79 -6.66 -15.53 -6.61
N TYR A 80 -6.25 -14.30 -6.90
CA TYR A 80 -7.13 -13.14 -7.12
C TYR A 80 -7.95 -12.66 -5.90
N VAL A 81 -7.80 -13.29 -4.72
CA VAL A 81 -8.49 -12.87 -3.50
C VAL A 81 -7.49 -12.32 -2.49
N ASN A 82 -6.74 -13.19 -1.81
CA ASN A 82 -5.77 -12.78 -0.79
C ASN A 82 -4.65 -13.81 -0.66
N ARG A 83 -3.41 -13.33 -0.45
CA ARG A 83 -2.21 -14.15 -0.30
C ARG A 83 -2.29 -15.13 0.88
N ASN A 84 -2.92 -14.72 1.97
CA ASN A 84 -2.91 -15.46 3.24
C ASN A 84 -4.16 -16.37 3.42
N VAL A 85 -5.13 -16.31 2.49
CA VAL A 85 -6.39 -17.05 2.56
C VAL A 85 -6.34 -18.27 1.64
N ASN A 86 -6.64 -19.45 2.16
CA ASN A 86 -6.74 -20.70 1.41
C ASN A 86 -8.20 -20.99 1.07
N GLU A 87 -8.41 -21.82 0.04
CA GLU A 87 -9.77 -22.18 -0.43
C GLU A 87 -10.58 -22.96 0.62
N ASP A 88 -9.90 -23.68 1.52
CA ASP A 88 -10.48 -24.49 2.58
C ASP A 88 -10.57 -23.76 3.94
N ASP A 89 -10.21 -22.48 3.99
CA ASP A 89 -10.30 -21.69 5.24
C ASP A 89 -11.77 -21.55 5.69
N SER A 90 -12.02 -21.82 6.98
CA SER A 90 -13.30 -21.49 7.60
C SER A 90 -13.52 -19.98 7.67
N VAL A 91 -14.75 -19.54 7.85
CA VAL A 91 -15.11 -18.13 8.07
C VAL A 91 -14.29 -17.51 9.20
N GLU A 92 -14.13 -18.23 10.30
CA GLU A 92 -13.33 -17.79 11.44
C GLU A 92 -11.85 -17.62 11.06
N SER A 93 -11.30 -18.60 10.31
CA SER A 93 -9.90 -18.59 9.87
C SER A 93 -9.61 -17.41 8.95
N TYR A 94 -10.34 -17.24 7.84
CA TYR A 94 -10.07 -16.14 6.91
C TYR A 94 -10.37 -14.78 7.52
N THR A 95 -11.36 -14.67 8.42
CA THR A 95 -11.61 -13.43 9.15
C THR A 95 -10.40 -13.05 9.99
N GLY A 96 -9.86 -13.98 10.78
CA GLY A 96 -8.65 -13.76 11.57
C GLY A 96 -7.48 -13.30 10.69
N LYS A 97 -7.19 -14.03 9.61
CA LYS A 97 -6.10 -13.74 8.67
C LYS A 97 -6.19 -12.34 8.05
N ILE A 98 -7.39 -11.90 7.66
CA ILE A 98 -7.60 -10.56 7.08
C ILE A 98 -7.33 -9.47 8.10
N PHE A 99 -7.84 -9.59 9.32
CA PHE A 99 -7.59 -8.62 10.39
C PHE A 99 -6.12 -8.59 10.81
N GLU A 100 -5.48 -9.75 10.98
CA GLU A 100 -4.06 -9.85 11.33
C GLU A 100 -3.17 -9.20 10.26
N SER A 101 -3.45 -9.46 8.98
CA SER A 101 -2.74 -8.83 7.86
C SER A 101 -2.90 -7.32 7.85
N ALA A 102 -4.10 -6.82 8.13
CA ALA A 102 -4.36 -5.38 8.21
C ALA A 102 -3.60 -4.73 9.38
N MET A 103 -3.66 -5.33 10.57
CA MET A 103 -2.94 -4.84 11.76
C MET A 103 -1.43 -4.84 11.56
N ALA A 104 -0.87 -5.94 11.03
CA ALA A 104 0.56 -6.04 10.76
C ALA A 104 1.03 -5.00 9.73
N THR A 105 0.24 -4.77 8.67
CA THR A 105 0.54 -3.75 7.67
C THR A 105 0.53 -2.35 8.25
N LEU A 106 -0.49 -2.02 9.06
CA LEU A 106 -0.59 -0.70 9.70
C LEU A 106 0.56 -0.47 10.68
N ASP A 107 0.93 -1.49 11.46
CA ASP A 107 2.07 -1.41 12.37
C ASP A 107 3.39 -1.20 11.62
N HIS A 108 3.63 -1.98 10.56
CA HIS A 108 4.80 -1.82 9.70
C HIS A 108 4.90 -0.41 9.11
N VAL A 109 3.82 0.09 8.51
CA VAL A 109 3.78 1.45 7.93
C VAL A 109 3.99 2.51 9.00
N HIS A 110 3.39 2.37 10.19
CA HIS A 110 3.61 3.29 11.31
C HIS A 110 5.09 3.46 11.68
N HIS A 111 5.85 2.35 11.67
CA HIS A 111 7.27 2.39 12.01
C HIS A 111 8.17 2.86 10.86
N SER A 112 7.83 2.53 9.61
CA SER A 112 8.63 2.86 8.42
C SER A 112 8.33 4.23 7.81
N LEU A 113 7.19 4.86 8.16
CA LEU A 113 6.75 6.13 7.58
C LEU A 113 7.72 7.28 7.87
N ASP A 114 8.19 7.95 6.81
CA ASP A 114 9.03 9.15 6.93
C ASP A 114 8.23 10.34 7.47
N LYS A 115 8.45 10.64 8.74
CA LYS A 115 7.79 11.77 9.44
C LYS A 115 8.21 13.13 8.89
N SER A 116 9.40 13.24 8.28
CA SER A 116 9.83 14.46 7.60
C SER A 116 9.04 14.70 6.32
N ALA A 117 8.82 13.66 5.52
CA ALA A 117 7.95 13.73 4.34
C ALA A 117 6.51 14.11 4.71
N ILE A 118 5.96 13.53 5.78
CA ILE A 118 4.64 13.90 6.31
C ILE A 118 4.59 15.39 6.70
N ASN A 119 5.59 15.86 7.45
CA ASN A 119 5.64 17.26 7.88
C ASN A 119 5.67 18.21 6.68
N ARG A 120 6.51 17.93 5.67
CA ARG A 120 6.58 18.70 4.42
C ARG A 120 5.27 18.66 3.63
N ALA A 121 4.61 17.50 3.55
CA ALA A 121 3.32 17.37 2.89
C ALA A 121 2.25 18.22 3.60
N VAL A 122 2.21 18.21 4.92
CA VAL A 122 1.31 19.06 5.71
C VAL A 122 1.58 20.55 5.45
N ASP A 123 2.84 20.96 5.33
CA ASP A 123 3.19 22.35 5.01
C ASP A 123 2.67 22.74 3.62
N LEU A 124 2.92 21.93 2.60
CA LEU A 124 2.43 22.16 1.24
C LEU A 124 0.90 22.24 1.19
N LEU A 125 0.22 21.28 1.79
CA LEU A 125 -1.25 21.24 1.82
C LEU A 125 -1.84 22.46 2.57
N THR A 126 -1.21 22.88 3.66
CA THR A 126 -1.70 24.01 4.47
C THR A 126 -1.58 25.36 3.74
N GLN A 127 -0.60 25.49 2.86
CA GLN A 127 -0.34 26.69 2.06
C GLN A 127 -1.04 26.67 0.69
N ALA A 128 -1.62 25.53 0.31
CA ALA A 128 -2.22 25.34 -0.99
C ALA A 128 -3.38 26.30 -1.26
N LYS A 129 -3.42 26.88 -2.46
CA LYS A 129 -4.55 27.66 -2.99
C LYS A 129 -5.69 26.74 -3.40
N LYS A 130 -5.37 25.58 -3.97
CA LYS A 130 -6.29 24.51 -4.40
C LYS A 130 -5.59 23.15 -4.19
N ILE A 131 -6.35 22.14 -3.80
CA ILE A 131 -5.83 20.77 -3.63
C ILE A 131 -6.63 19.86 -4.56
N ALA A 132 -5.94 19.10 -5.40
CA ALA A 132 -6.55 18.03 -6.18
C ALA A 132 -6.11 16.67 -5.66
N PHE A 133 -7.04 15.72 -5.51
CA PHE A 133 -6.76 14.35 -5.12
C PHE A 133 -7.15 13.42 -6.27
N PHE A 134 -6.18 12.69 -6.82
CA PHE A 134 -6.38 11.78 -7.93
C PHE A 134 -5.80 10.39 -7.64
N GLY A 135 -6.49 9.39 -8.11
CA GLY A 135 -6.13 7.98 -8.09
C GLY A 135 -6.99 7.24 -9.10
N LEU A 136 -6.62 6.04 -9.47
CA LEU A 136 -7.37 5.20 -10.40
C LEU A 136 -7.66 3.83 -9.76
N GLY A 137 -8.75 3.18 -10.18
CA GLY A 137 -9.15 1.89 -9.63
C GLY A 137 -9.38 1.97 -8.11
N SER A 138 -8.77 1.07 -7.35
CA SER A 138 -8.91 1.03 -5.88
C SER A 138 -8.34 2.27 -5.18
N SER A 139 -7.33 2.93 -5.77
CA SER A 139 -6.78 4.19 -5.23
C SER A 139 -7.70 5.39 -5.45
N ALA A 140 -8.64 5.32 -6.39
CA ALA A 140 -9.68 6.35 -6.55
C ALA A 140 -10.57 6.47 -5.30
N ALA A 141 -10.86 5.34 -4.63
CA ALA A 141 -11.62 5.35 -3.38
C ALA A 141 -10.87 6.11 -2.26
N VAL A 142 -9.55 5.98 -2.18
CA VAL A 142 -8.71 6.71 -1.23
C VAL A 142 -8.66 8.20 -1.58
N ALA A 143 -8.53 8.54 -2.86
CA ALA A 143 -8.56 9.93 -3.33
C ALA A 143 -9.92 10.60 -3.04
N HIS A 144 -11.02 9.87 -3.19
CA HIS A 144 -12.35 10.34 -2.85
C HIS A 144 -12.52 10.57 -1.34
N ASP A 145 -12.03 9.65 -0.49
CA ASP A 145 -12.03 9.84 0.96
C ASP A 145 -11.19 11.07 1.37
N ALA A 146 -10.03 11.25 0.76
CA ALA A 146 -9.18 12.43 0.96
C ALA A 146 -9.93 13.72 0.61
N MET A 147 -10.59 13.77 -0.56
CA MET A 147 -11.44 14.90 -0.94
C MET A 147 -12.51 15.18 0.12
N ASN A 148 -13.25 14.17 0.57
CA ASN A 148 -14.30 14.31 1.59
C ASN A 148 -13.77 14.88 2.92
N LYS A 149 -12.56 14.50 3.34
CA LYS A 149 -11.92 15.02 4.55
C LYS A 149 -11.52 16.48 4.39
N PHE A 150 -10.83 16.81 3.28
CA PHE A 150 -10.30 18.14 3.03
C PHE A 150 -11.37 19.15 2.60
N PHE A 151 -12.49 18.70 2.05
CA PHE A 151 -13.64 19.56 1.71
C PHE A 151 -14.15 20.41 2.90
N ARG A 152 -13.93 19.90 4.13
CA ARG A 152 -14.31 20.60 5.37
C ARG A 152 -13.34 21.73 5.75
N PHE A 153 -12.22 21.86 5.04
CA PHE A 153 -11.09 22.67 5.49
C PHE A 153 -11.02 24.07 4.86
N ASN A 154 -12.11 24.52 4.25
CA ASN A 154 -12.19 25.84 3.63
C ASN A 154 -11.01 26.11 2.67
N VAL A 155 -10.66 25.13 1.89
CA VAL A 155 -9.75 25.18 0.75
C VAL A 155 -10.46 24.56 -0.46
N PRO A 156 -10.34 25.13 -1.65
CA PRO A 156 -10.88 24.50 -2.86
C PRO A 156 -10.29 23.11 -3.05
N VAL A 157 -11.15 22.10 -3.17
CA VAL A 157 -10.72 20.71 -3.35
C VAL A 157 -11.32 20.17 -4.64
N VAL A 158 -10.51 19.47 -5.42
CA VAL A 158 -10.91 18.83 -6.68
C VAL A 158 -10.69 17.33 -6.56
N TYR A 159 -11.65 16.56 -7.05
CA TYR A 159 -11.57 15.11 -7.22
C TYR A 159 -12.26 14.72 -8.52
N SER A 160 -11.73 13.75 -9.20
CA SER A 160 -12.41 13.04 -10.28
C SER A 160 -11.81 11.62 -10.41
N ASP A 161 -12.60 10.66 -10.79
CA ASP A 161 -12.21 9.32 -11.22
C ASP A 161 -12.08 9.20 -12.75
N ASP A 162 -12.51 10.22 -13.47
CA ASP A 162 -12.35 10.32 -14.92
C ASP A 162 -10.98 10.90 -15.29
N ILE A 163 -10.22 10.16 -16.09
CA ILE A 163 -8.83 10.53 -16.45
C ILE A 163 -8.79 11.81 -17.32
N VAL A 164 -9.81 12.07 -18.12
CA VAL A 164 -9.86 13.29 -18.97
C VAL A 164 -10.04 14.51 -18.08
N LEU A 165 -10.93 14.43 -17.09
CA LEU A 165 -11.13 15.51 -16.12
C LEU A 165 -9.91 15.70 -15.22
N GLN A 166 -9.21 14.62 -14.84
CA GLN A 166 -7.94 14.72 -14.11
C GLN A 166 -6.88 15.46 -14.94
N ARG A 167 -6.74 15.13 -16.24
CA ARG A 167 -5.82 15.84 -17.15
C ARG A 167 -6.19 17.30 -17.30
N MET A 168 -7.46 17.62 -17.52
CA MET A 168 -7.95 19.01 -17.62
C MET A 168 -7.67 19.80 -16.33
N SER A 169 -7.83 19.15 -15.16
CA SER A 169 -7.51 19.78 -13.88
C SER A 169 -6.01 20.06 -13.73
N CYS A 170 -5.13 19.13 -14.15
CA CYS A 170 -3.68 19.33 -14.12
C CYS A 170 -3.23 20.42 -15.12
N MET A 171 -3.84 20.48 -16.32
CA MET A 171 -3.59 21.54 -17.30
C MET A 171 -3.97 22.94 -16.79
N ASN A 172 -4.97 23.02 -15.92
CA ASN A 172 -5.45 24.27 -15.31
C ASN A 172 -4.85 24.50 -13.90
N CYS A 173 -3.73 23.86 -13.59
CA CYS A 173 -2.97 24.17 -12.39
C CYS A 173 -2.17 25.45 -12.53
N SER A 174 -1.76 26.02 -11.42
CA SER A 174 -0.91 27.20 -11.32
C SER A 174 -0.08 27.15 -10.04
N ASP A 175 0.87 28.08 -9.91
CA ASP A 175 1.67 28.23 -8.70
C ASP A 175 0.81 28.35 -7.43
N GLY A 176 1.15 27.56 -6.42
CA GLY A 176 0.42 27.44 -5.18
C GLY A 176 -0.67 26.35 -5.19
N ASP A 177 -0.93 25.68 -6.31
CA ASP A 177 -1.78 24.48 -6.34
C ASP A 177 -1.00 23.24 -5.92
N VAL A 178 -1.70 22.29 -5.30
CA VAL A 178 -1.15 21.00 -4.90
C VAL A 178 -1.98 19.87 -5.51
N VAL A 179 -1.30 18.95 -6.19
CA VAL A 179 -1.90 17.73 -6.73
C VAL A 179 -1.39 16.54 -5.94
N VAL A 180 -2.29 15.79 -5.31
CA VAL A 180 -1.98 14.56 -4.56
C VAL A 180 -2.36 13.38 -5.43
N LEU A 181 -1.36 12.59 -5.84
CA LEU A 181 -1.53 11.40 -6.67
C LEU A 181 -1.35 10.14 -5.83
N ILE A 182 -2.35 9.28 -5.84
CA ILE A 182 -2.40 8.07 -5.02
C ILE A 182 -2.30 6.84 -5.91
N SER A 183 -1.27 6.03 -5.71
CA SER A 183 -1.05 4.79 -6.44
C SER A 183 -0.15 3.86 -5.63
N HIS A 184 -0.65 2.67 -5.25
CA HIS A 184 0.18 1.72 -4.52
C HIS A 184 1.44 1.36 -5.31
N THR A 185 1.30 0.87 -6.55
CA THR A 185 2.44 0.43 -7.35
C THR A 185 3.26 1.57 -7.97
N GLY A 186 2.70 2.78 -8.08
CA GLY A 186 3.34 3.92 -8.74
C GLY A 186 3.71 3.69 -10.22
N ARG A 187 3.16 2.63 -10.86
CA ARG A 187 3.45 2.23 -12.24
C ARG A 187 2.37 2.64 -13.24
N THR A 188 1.27 3.19 -12.77
CA THR A 188 0.14 3.60 -13.61
C THR A 188 0.55 4.77 -14.50
N LYS A 189 0.70 4.53 -15.79
CA LYS A 189 1.20 5.51 -16.79
C LYS A 189 0.44 6.83 -16.71
N ASN A 190 -0.89 6.79 -16.70
CA ASN A 190 -1.70 7.99 -16.63
C ASN A 190 -1.37 8.87 -15.41
N LEU A 191 -1.15 8.28 -14.22
CA LEU A 191 -0.82 9.05 -13.03
C LEU A 191 0.60 9.65 -13.09
N VAL A 192 1.54 8.96 -13.73
CA VAL A 192 2.89 9.49 -13.99
C VAL A 192 2.81 10.69 -14.94
N GLU A 193 2.03 10.59 -16.02
CA GLU A 193 1.79 11.70 -16.95
C GLU A 193 1.07 12.88 -16.27
N LEU A 194 0.13 12.62 -15.36
CA LEU A 194 -0.51 13.69 -14.56
C LEU A 194 0.48 14.39 -13.64
N ALA A 195 1.45 13.66 -13.05
CA ALA A 195 2.49 14.28 -12.24
C ALA A 195 3.36 15.24 -13.06
N GLN A 196 3.78 14.81 -14.25
CA GLN A 196 4.55 15.65 -15.18
C GLN A 196 3.76 16.89 -15.58
N LEU A 197 2.51 16.70 -16.03
CA LEU A 197 1.63 17.75 -16.49
C LEU A 197 1.35 18.81 -15.40
N ALA A 198 1.09 18.37 -14.17
CA ALA A 198 0.85 19.29 -13.05
C ALA A 198 2.10 20.12 -12.74
N ARG A 199 3.29 19.51 -12.77
CA ARG A 199 4.56 20.22 -12.55
C ARG A 199 4.91 21.18 -13.67
N GLU A 200 4.61 20.84 -14.93
CA GLU A 200 4.78 21.72 -16.08
C GLU A 200 3.90 22.99 -15.97
N ASN A 201 2.82 22.91 -15.19
CA ASN A 201 1.93 24.02 -14.86
C ASN A 201 2.14 24.56 -13.44
N ASP A 202 3.37 24.48 -12.93
CA ASP A 202 3.85 25.06 -11.67
C ASP A 202 3.16 24.55 -10.39
N ALA A 203 2.39 23.45 -10.45
CA ALA A 203 1.81 22.86 -9.26
C ALA A 203 2.83 21.99 -8.50
N MET A 204 2.67 21.93 -7.17
CA MET A 204 3.39 20.96 -6.35
C MET A 204 2.68 19.61 -6.41
N VAL A 205 3.46 18.54 -6.64
CA VAL A 205 2.94 17.18 -6.72
C VAL A 205 3.38 16.38 -5.49
N ILE A 206 2.40 15.87 -4.75
CA ILE A 206 2.62 14.91 -3.66
C ILE A 206 2.19 13.52 -4.18
N ALA A 207 3.10 12.55 -4.18
CA ALA A 207 2.77 11.16 -4.47
C ALA A 207 2.66 10.33 -3.20
N LEU A 208 1.56 9.59 -3.04
CA LEU A 208 1.39 8.55 -2.02
C LEU A 208 1.53 7.20 -2.73
N THR A 209 2.70 6.57 -2.61
CA THR A 209 3.09 5.42 -3.46
C THR A 209 4.20 4.58 -2.84
N SER A 210 4.61 3.49 -3.49
CA SER A 210 5.80 2.73 -3.09
C SER A 210 7.09 3.43 -3.49
N ALA A 211 8.18 3.15 -2.75
CA ALA A 211 9.49 3.74 -2.99
C ALA A 211 10.08 3.33 -4.35
N GLY A 212 10.89 4.21 -4.96
CA GLY A 212 11.62 3.93 -6.18
C GLY A 212 10.77 3.79 -7.47
N THR A 213 9.47 4.07 -7.39
CA THR A 213 8.54 3.93 -8.52
C THR A 213 8.63 5.11 -9.49
N PRO A 214 8.15 4.96 -10.75
CA PRO A 214 8.06 6.08 -11.69
C PRO A 214 7.31 7.29 -11.11
N LEU A 215 6.17 7.07 -10.45
CA LEU A 215 5.39 8.15 -9.85
C LEU A 215 6.15 8.86 -8.72
N ALA A 216 6.87 8.10 -7.88
CA ALA A 216 7.68 8.70 -6.80
C ALA A 216 8.80 9.60 -7.34
N ARG A 217 9.36 9.27 -8.51
CA ARG A 217 10.41 10.08 -9.16
C ARG A 217 9.90 11.36 -9.79
N GLU A 218 8.68 11.34 -10.32
CA GLU A 218 8.04 12.52 -10.92
C GLU A 218 7.41 13.46 -9.90
N ALA A 219 7.21 13.02 -8.66
CA ALA A 219 6.61 13.86 -7.63
C ALA A 219 7.60 14.90 -7.08
N THR A 220 7.10 16.08 -6.69
CA THR A 220 7.84 17.07 -5.90
C THR A 220 8.16 16.53 -4.51
N LEU A 221 7.24 15.74 -3.96
CA LEU A 221 7.38 15.05 -2.67
C LEU A 221 6.73 13.68 -2.76
N ALA A 222 7.48 12.63 -2.49
CA ALA A 222 6.93 11.28 -2.34
C ALA A 222 6.76 10.94 -0.84
N ILE A 223 5.56 10.54 -0.47
CA ILE A 223 5.27 9.83 0.78
C ILE A 223 5.26 8.35 0.41
N THR A 224 6.30 7.65 0.82
CA THR A 224 6.48 6.25 0.42
C THR A 224 5.93 5.30 1.48
N LEU A 225 5.12 4.34 1.03
CA LEU A 225 4.57 3.27 1.84
C LEU A 225 5.12 1.94 1.35
N ASP A 226 5.83 1.25 2.25
CA ASP A 226 6.31 -0.09 2.00
C ASP A 226 5.24 -1.09 2.48
N VAL A 227 4.36 -1.47 1.56
CA VAL A 227 3.27 -2.44 1.82
C VAL A 227 3.51 -3.66 0.94
N PRO A 228 3.73 -4.85 1.53
CA PRO A 228 4.02 -6.06 0.80
C PRO A 228 2.74 -6.68 0.19
N GLU A 229 2.10 -5.96 -0.73
CA GLU A 229 0.89 -6.40 -1.42
C GLU A 229 1.13 -6.48 -2.93
N ASP A 230 1.03 -7.69 -3.49
CA ASP A 230 1.14 -7.91 -4.93
C ASP A 230 -0.24 -7.75 -5.59
N THR A 231 -0.48 -6.55 -6.11
CA THR A 231 -1.75 -6.20 -6.78
C THR A 231 -1.83 -6.68 -8.23
N ASP A 232 -0.78 -7.29 -8.76
CA ASP A 232 -0.83 -7.95 -10.08
C ASP A 232 -1.51 -9.33 -9.95
N ILE A 233 -1.48 -9.94 -8.75
CA ILE A 233 -2.06 -11.25 -8.46
C ILE A 233 -3.31 -11.16 -7.57
N TYR A 234 -3.31 -10.26 -6.58
CA TYR A 234 -4.36 -10.20 -5.55
C TYR A 234 -5.14 -8.89 -5.59
N MET A 235 -6.37 -8.92 -5.05
CA MET A 235 -7.15 -7.68 -4.88
C MET A 235 -6.47 -6.74 -3.89
N PRO A 236 -6.38 -5.43 -4.19
CA PRO A 236 -5.85 -4.44 -3.26
C PRO A 236 -6.70 -4.38 -1.98
N MET A 237 -6.13 -4.72 -0.85
CA MET A 237 -6.81 -4.72 0.46
C MET A 237 -6.08 -3.86 1.48
N VAL A 238 -4.87 -4.26 1.87
CA VAL A 238 -4.15 -3.64 2.99
C VAL A 238 -3.44 -2.34 2.59
N SER A 239 -3.01 -2.20 1.34
CA SER A 239 -2.44 -0.95 0.83
C SER A 239 -3.42 0.21 0.93
N ARG A 240 -4.71 -0.03 0.66
CA ARG A 240 -5.75 1.00 0.81
C ARG A 240 -5.91 1.44 2.26
N LEU A 241 -5.88 0.51 3.21
CA LEU A 241 -6.00 0.82 4.65
C LEU A 241 -4.82 1.68 5.12
N ALA A 242 -3.61 1.34 4.69
CA ALA A 242 -2.42 2.13 4.95
C ALA A 242 -2.52 3.54 4.36
N GLN A 243 -2.95 3.65 3.09
CA GLN A 243 -3.14 4.93 2.41
C GLN A 243 -4.22 5.79 3.10
N LEU A 244 -5.36 5.21 3.46
CA LEU A 244 -6.43 5.91 4.20
C LEU A 244 -5.92 6.44 5.54
N THR A 245 -5.15 5.65 6.28
CA THR A 245 -4.55 6.06 7.55
C THR A 245 -3.58 7.24 7.36
N VAL A 246 -2.77 7.22 6.30
CA VAL A 246 -1.87 8.35 5.99
C VAL A 246 -2.67 9.61 5.61
N ILE A 247 -3.77 9.49 4.89
CA ILE A 247 -4.68 10.62 4.62
C ILE A 247 -5.24 11.19 5.93
N ASP A 248 -5.58 10.33 6.92
CA ASP A 248 -6.00 10.80 8.25
C ASP A 248 -4.89 11.56 9.00
N VAL A 249 -3.65 11.09 8.89
CA VAL A 249 -2.47 11.76 9.45
C VAL A 249 -2.29 13.15 8.82
N LEU A 250 -2.37 13.25 7.48
CA LEU A 250 -2.25 14.52 6.76
C LEU A 250 -3.38 15.49 7.12
N ALA A 251 -4.62 15.02 7.16
CA ALA A 251 -5.77 15.83 7.55
C ALA A 251 -5.68 16.32 9.00
N THR A 252 -5.19 15.48 9.90
CA THR A 252 -4.91 15.85 11.29
C THR A 252 -3.82 16.90 11.36
N GLY A 253 -2.69 16.69 10.69
CA GLY A 253 -1.58 17.63 10.64
C GLY A 253 -2.00 18.98 10.06
N PHE A 254 -2.78 18.99 8.98
CA PHE A 254 -3.38 20.19 8.40
C PHE A 254 -4.20 20.98 9.43
N THR A 255 -5.08 20.28 10.15
CA THR A 255 -5.94 20.89 11.18
C THR A 255 -5.14 21.51 12.34
N LEU A 256 -4.11 20.80 12.78
CA LEU A 256 -3.23 21.28 13.86
C LEU A 256 -2.44 22.52 13.42
N ARG A 257 -1.93 22.55 12.17
CA ARG A 257 -1.15 23.64 11.62
C ARG A 257 -1.96 24.93 11.43
N ARG A 258 -3.24 24.83 11.09
CA ARG A 258 -4.16 25.97 10.92
C ARG A 258 -4.61 26.63 12.22
N GLY A 259 -4.41 25.97 13.38
CA GLY A 259 -4.61 26.55 14.70
C GLY A 259 -6.05 26.68 15.18
N ALA A 260 -6.27 27.48 16.24
CA ALA A 260 -7.55 27.54 16.95
C ALA A 260 -8.71 28.12 16.14
N LYS A 261 -8.49 29.23 15.42
CA LYS A 261 -9.50 29.87 14.56
C LYS A 261 -10.09 28.91 13.51
N PHE A 262 -9.24 28.05 12.96
CA PHE A 262 -9.66 27.06 11.99
C PHE A 262 -10.54 25.97 12.62
N ARG A 263 -10.22 25.56 13.84
CA ARG A 263 -11.05 24.58 14.58
C ARG A 263 -12.46 25.11 14.86
N ASP A 264 -12.64 26.40 15.05
CA ASP A 264 -13.98 27.00 15.23
C ASP A 264 -14.82 26.90 13.95
N ASN A 265 -14.19 27.05 12.77
CA ASN A 265 -14.87 26.79 11.51
C ASN A 265 -15.32 25.32 11.38
N LEU A 266 -14.47 24.38 11.79
CA LEU A 266 -14.83 22.95 11.79
C LEU A 266 -16.01 22.65 12.72
N LYS A 267 -16.10 23.35 13.87
CA LYS A 267 -17.28 23.23 14.77
C LYS A 267 -18.54 23.70 14.07
N ARG A 268 -18.52 24.86 13.39
CA ARG A 268 -19.67 25.39 12.62
C ARG A 268 -20.13 24.41 11.56
N VAL A 269 -19.20 23.83 10.77
CA VAL A 269 -19.52 22.80 9.79
C VAL A 269 -20.18 21.58 10.44
N LYS A 270 -19.62 21.14 11.57
CA LYS A 270 -20.17 19.99 12.33
C LYS A 270 -21.56 20.30 12.90
N GLU A 271 -21.82 21.51 13.35
CA GLU A 271 -23.13 21.95 13.86
C GLU A 271 -24.17 21.97 12.75
N ALA A 272 -23.84 22.54 11.58
CA ALA A 272 -24.73 22.52 10.41
C ALA A 272 -25.10 21.09 9.96
N LEU A 273 -24.19 20.13 10.12
CA LEU A 273 -24.48 18.72 9.82
C LEU A 273 -25.33 18.01 10.88
N LYS A 274 -25.48 18.58 12.08
CA LYS A 274 -26.38 17.99 13.10
C LYS A 274 -27.85 18.07 12.69
N GLU A 275 -28.24 19.15 12.02
CA GLU A 275 -29.61 19.35 11.54
C GLU A 275 -30.08 18.29 10.53
N SER A 276 -29.14 17.59 9.88
CA SER A 276 -29.43 16.48 8.97
C SER A 276 -29.57 15.11 9.65
N ARG A 277 -29.53 15.07 10.99
CA ARG A 277 -29.62 13.83 11.78
C ARG A 277 -30.84 13.87 12.70
N PHE A 278 -31.46 12.70 12.88
CA PHE A 278 -32.43 12.55 13.94
C PHE A 278 -31.81 12.83 15.32
N ASP A 279 -32.54 13.49 16.20
CA ASP A 279 -32.09 13.73 17.58
C ASP A 279 -31.91 12.38 18.28
N LYS A 280 -30.82 12.23 19.03
CA LYS A 280 -30.56 11.00 19.80
C LYS A 280 -31.64 10.69 20.82
N GLN A 281 -32.37 11.72 21.30
CA GLN A 281 -33.50 11.54 22.24
C GLN A 281 -34.69 10.84 21.59
N LEU A 282 -34.89 10.99 20.27
CA LEU A 282 -35.98 10.31 19.56
C LEU A 282 -35.70 8.83 19.29
N LEU A 283 -34.41 8.41 19.28
CA LEU A 283 -34.05 7.01 19.09
C LEU A 283 -34.24 6.14 20.34
N ASN A 284 -34.22 6.75 21.55
CA ASN A 284 -34.43 6.02 22.82
C ASN A 284 -35.91 5.80 23.14
N LEU A 285 -36.83 6.36 22.36
CA LEU A 285 -38.28 6.19 22.55
C LEU A 285 -38.88 5.00 21.78
N SER A 286 -38.08 4.27 20.99
CA SER A 286 -38.56 3.11 20.20
C SER A 286 -38.29 1.75 20.82
N ASP A 287 -37.53 1.66 21.92
CA ASP A 287 -37.24 0.39 22.61
C ASP A 287 -38.22 0.04 23.75
N ASP A 288 -39.24 0.87 23.98
CA ASP A 288 -40.29 0.61 25.00
C ASP A 288 -41.65 0.21 24.37
N ARG A 289 -41.62 -0.53 23.26
CA ARG A 289 -42.84 -1.15 22.72
C ARG A 289 -42.64 -2.61 22.35
#